data_d8bcbdc3712a3bf1c521938fd6ee4a8c
#
_entry.id   d8bcbdc3712a3bf1c521938fd6ee4a8c
#
_cell.length_a   1.000
_cell.length_b   1.000
_cell.length_c   1.000
_cell.angle_alpha   90.00
_cell.angle_beta   90.00
_cell.angle_gamma   90.00
#
_symmetry.space_group_name_H-M   'P 1'
#
loop_
_entity.id
_entity.type
_entity.pdbx_description
1 polymer ?
#
loop_
_entity_poly.entity_id
_entity_poly.type
_entity_poly.pdbx_seq_one_letter_code
_entity_poly.pdbx_strand_id
1 'polypeptide(L)'
;MQRARVPSVSLPVETLETDDTSTVVTDTYDRPFEWVKNPVLRKELTSRMSIRRMNKANRLALTLFMAVVLPIVYLIIARVLFINSSVRDGRDIFGVIAVGFQMAFAVLLSITVTSGVITLEREKQTWNALLLSRLTSWEIVWGKLLGSVVPALAMQLIFIPILIMAALKGGVSLGNFIGAEVFVVFCTFFYGIIGMFFSWLCRRTQLAAASAMATVMISVVASPVLLALWQNLTSSYQAKPETFIPLWTNPFYVMLQITGIEANGTPLEPWQDVGIPLFFYITSAFVGWLLSVVMLRRLSDGPPEMTP
;
A
#
# COMPACT_ATOMS: atom_id res chain seq x y z
N MET A 1 -70.96 31.57 -4.28
CA MET A 1 -70.30 30.27 -4.26
C MET A 1 -70.24 29.72 -5.69
N GLN A 2 -69.15 29.98 -6.43
CA GLN A 2 -68.94 29.47 -7.78
C GLN A 2 -67.77 28.47 -7.71
N ARG A 3 -68.11 27.21 -7.95
CA ARG A 3 -67.05 26.14 -8.10
C ARG A 3 -66.42 26.26 -9.52
N ALA A 4 -65.16 26.58 -9.58
CA ALA A 4 -64.43 26.54 -10.80
C ALA A 4 -64.22 25.06 -11.25
N ARG A 5 -64.60 24.73 -12.48
CA ARG A 5 -64.40 23.47 -13.15
C ARG A 5 -62.98 23.46 -13.65
N VAL A 6 -62.21 22.44 -13.28
CA VAL A 6 -60.88 22.14 -13.85
C VAL A 6 -61.10 21.45 -15.21
N PRO A 7 -60.51 21.91 -16.29
CA PRO A 7 -60.59 21.23 -17.59
C PRO A 7 -59.75 19.95 -17.59
N SER A 8 -60.36 18.85 -17.97
CA SER A 8 -59.68 17.58 -18.24
C SER A 8 -58.88 17.68 -19.53
N VAL A 9 -57.55 17.72 -19.43
CA VAL A 9 -56.67 17.60 -20.57
C VAL A 9 -56.52 16.11 -20.87
N SER A 10 -57.15 15.67 -21.95
CA SER A 10 -56.93 14.36 -22.55
C SER A 10 -55.59 14.39 -23.32
N LEU A 11 -54.57 13.73 -22.81
CA LEU A 11 -53.34 13.47 -23.56
C LEU A 11 -53.64 12.41 -24.65
N PRO A 12 -53.16 12.59 -25.87
CA PRO A 12 -53.29 11.55 -26.91
C PRO A 12 -52.45 10.33 -26.49
N VAL A 13 -53.10 9.18 -26.48
CA VAL A 13 -52.43 7.89 -26.36
C VAL A 13 -51.72 7.62 -27.68
N GLU A 14 -50.46 7.99 -27.77
CA GLU A 14 -49.58 7.59 -28.84
C GLU A 14 -49.31 6.10 -28.67
N THR A 15 -49.85 5.28 -29.52
CA THR A 15 -49.59 3.86 -29.61
C THR A 15 -48.11 3.70 -29.91
N LEU A 16 -47.27 3.40 -28.91
CA LEU A 16 -45.92 2.96 -29.06
C LEU A 16 -45.95 1.61 -29.79
N GLU A 17 -45.70 1.64 -31.08
CA GLU A 17 -45.30 0.50 -31.90
C GLU A 17 -44.08 -0.11 -31.20
N THR A 18 -44.22 -1.30 -30.63
CA THR A 18 -43.11 -2.08 -30.08
C THR A 18 -42.28 -2.59 -31.23
N ASP A 19 -41.30 -1.80 -31.68
CA ASP A 19 -40.22 -2.28 -32.48
C ASP A 19 -39.35 -3.19 -31.63
N ASP A 20 -39.60 -4.49 -31.72
CA ASP A 20 -38.99 -5.58 -30.98
C ASP A 20 -37.60 -5.92 -31.54
N THR A 21 -36.80 -4.89 -31.78
CA THR A 21 -35.37 -4.99 -31.95
C THR A 21 -34.62 -4.29 -30.82
N SER A 22 -34.92 -4.69 -29.57
CA SER A 22 -33.93 -4.54 -28.53
C SER A 22 -32.74 -5.42 -28.88
N THR A 23 -31.86 -4.93 -29.76
CA THR A 23 -30.47 -5.35 -29.72
C THR A 23 -30.03 -5.10 -28.29
N VAL A 24 -30.13 -6.15 -27.45
CA VAL A 24 -29.38 -6.24 -26.21
C VAL A 24 -27.93 -6.04 -26.66
N VAL A 25 -27.48 -4.80 -26.65
CA VAL A 25 -26.08 -4.48 -26.63
C VAL A 25 -25.60 -5.15 -25.34
N THR A 26 -25.28 -6.43 -25.46
CA THR A 26 -24.45 -7.11 -24.50
C THR A 26 -23.14 -6.36 -24.60
N ASP A 27 -23.06 -5.25 -23.82
CA ASP A 27 -21.81 -4.68 -23.43
C ASP A 27 -21.05 -5.82 -22.73
N THR A 28 -20.45 -6.67 -23.54
CA THR A 28 -19.37 -7.57 -23.15
C THR A 28 -18.19 -6.66 -22.86
N TYR A 29 -18.43 -5.73 -21.94
CA TYR A 29 -17.42 -4.96 -21.30
C TYR A 29 -16.65 -6.00 -20.49
N ASP A 30 -15.48 -6.44 -20.99
CA ASP A 30 -14.53 -7.24 -20.22
C ASP A 30 -14.41 -6.59 -18.86
N ARG A 31 -15.16 -7.09 -17.88
CA ARG A 31 -15.15 -6.55 -16.53
C ARG A 31 -13.90 -7.08 -15.86
N PRO A 32 -12.83 -6.28 -15.74
CA PRO A 32 -11.62 -6.75 -15.12
C PRO A 32 -11.94 -7.22 -13.70
N PHE A 33 -11.25 -8.27 -13.26
CA PHE A 33 -11.38 -8.83 -11.90
C PHE A 33 -12.76 -9.45 -11.56
N GLU A 34 -13.43 -10.11 -12.51
CA GLU A 34 -14.72 -10.81 -12.24
C GLU A 34 -14.61 -11.92 -11.19
N TRP A 35 -13.44 -12.53 -11.06
CA TRP A 35 -13.13 -13.52 -10.05
C TRP A 35 -13.11 -12.98 -8.62
N VAL A 36 -13.07 -11.66 -8.42
CA VAL A 36 -13.08 -11.02 -7.10
C VAL A 36 -14.52 -10.92 -6.59
N LYS A 37 -14.86 -11.74 -5.58
CA LYS A 37 -16.21 -11.77 -4.98
C LYS A 37 -16.56 -10.49 -4.22
N ASN A 38 -15.56 -9.83 -3.59
CA ASN A 38 -15.79 -8.60 -2.82
C ASN A 38 -16.01 -7.41 -3.76
N PRO A 39 -17.21 -6.77 -3.78
CA PRO A 39 -17.52 -5.70 -4.71
C PRO A 39 -16.72 -4.42 -4.45
N VAL A 40 -16.34 -4.15 -3.20
CA VAL A 40 -15.50 -3.00 -2.83
C VAL A 40 -14.10 -3.19 -3.41
N LEU A 41 -13.50 -4.36 -3.20
CA LEU A 41 -12.18 -4.67 -3.75
C LEU A 41 -12.17 -4.58 -5.27
N ARG A 42 -13.18 -5.14 -5.93
CA ARG A 42 -13.30 -5.08 -7.40
C ARG A 42 -13.39 -3.64 -7.90
N LYS A 43 -14.20 -2.79 -7.26
CA LYS A 43 -14.32 -1.36 -7.59
C LYS A 43 -12.98 -0.64 -7.43
N GLU A 44 -12.29 -0.85 -6.30
CA GLU A 44 -11.00 -0.20 -6.01
C GLU A 44 -9.91 -0.64 -7.00
N LEU A 45 -9.76 -1.94 -7.25
CA LEU A 45 -8.79 -2.46 -8.22
C LEU A 45 -9.06 -1.94 -9.63
N THR A 46 -10.32 -1.99 -10.08
CA THR A 46 -10.70 -1.46 -11.39
C THR A 46 -10.43 0.04 -11.50
N SER A 47 -10.67 0.80 -10.44
CA SER A 47 -10.43 2.23 -10.41
C SER A 47 -8.95 2.59 -10.46
N ARG A 48 -8.12 1.89 -9.70
CA ARG A 48 -6.69 2.21 -9.51
C ARG A 48 -5.78 1.57 -10.55
N MET A 49 -6.10 0.37 -11.04
CA MET A 49 -5.28 -0.36 -12.01
C MET A 49 -5.72 -0.15 -13.47
N SER A 50 -6.84 0.55 -13.72
CA SER A 50 -7.32 0.78 -15.08
C SER A 50 -6.54 1.89 -15.79
N ILE A 51 -5.58 1.49 -16.61
CA ILE A 51 -4.82 2.39 -17.51
C ILE A 51 -5.76 3.08 -18.51
N ARG A 52 -6.90 2.46 -18.85
CA ARG A 52 -7.88 3.03 -19.79
C ARG A 52 -8.55 4.32 -19.28
N ARG A 53 -8.65 4.49 -17.96
CA ARG A 53 -9.23 5.71 -17.34
C ARG A 53 -8.24 6.86 -17.23
N MET A 54 -6.96 6.63 -17.50
CA MET A 54 -5.95 7.69 -17.48
C MET A 54 -6.14 8.62 -18.69
N ASN A 55 -5.93 9.90 -18.47
CA ASN A 55 -5.87 10.89 -19.55
C ASN A 55 -4.80 10.47 -20.58
N LYS A 56 -5.02 10.78 -21.87
CA LYS A 56 -4.10 10.43 -22.97
C LYS A 56 -2.66 10.86 -22.66
N ALA A 57 -2.46 12.06 -22.10
CA ALA A 57 -1.14 12.56 -21.72
C ALA A 57 -0.48 11.70 -20.65
N ASN A 58 -1.20 11.35 -19.56
CA ASN A 58 -0.66 10.53 -18.47
C ASN A 58 -0.37 9.10 -18.93
N ARG A 59 -1.22 8.55 -19.81
CA ARG A 59 -0.98 7.23 -20.41
C ARG A 59 0.26 7.24 -21.30
N LEU A 60 0.44 8.27 -22.13
CA LEU A 60 1.64 8.44 -22.95
C LEU A 60 2.88 8.59 -22.08
N ALA A 61 2.82 9.43 -21.04
CA ALA A 61 3.93 9.62 -20.09
C ALA A 61 4.31 8.30 -19.40
N LEU A 62 3.33 7.53 -18.91
CA LEU A 62 3.58 6.22 -18.31
C LEU A 62 4.20 5.24 -19.31
N THR A 63 3.69 5.20 -20.56
CA THR A 63 4.23 4.33 -21.60
C THR A 63 5.66 4.71 -21.96
N LEU A 64 5.97 5.99 -22.09
CA LEU A 64 7.33 6.48 -22.36
C LEU A 64 8.26 6.19 -21.18
N PHE A 65 7.79 6.38 -19.95
CA PHE A 65 8.57 6.03 -18.76
C PHE A 65 8.92 4.54 -18.73
N MET A 66 7.93 3.67 -18.91
CA MET A 66 8.13 2.22 -18.90
C MET A 66 8.96 1.71 -20.09
N ALA A 67 8.77 2.28 -21.28
CA ALA A 67 9.42 1.79 -22.50
C ALA A 67 10.81 2.38 -22.75
N VAL A 68 11.10 3.58 -22.22
CA VAL A 68 12.35 4.31 -22.50
C VAL A 68 13.14 4.56 -21.23
N VAL A 69 12.58 5.26 -20.26
CA VAL A 69 13.32 5.68 -19.08
C VAL A 69 13.75 4.49 -18.22
N LEU A 70 12.82 3.58 -17.97
CA LEU A 70 13.09 2.41 -17.12
C LEU A 70 14.17 1.48 -17.71
N PRO A 71 14.11 1.07 -18.98
CA PRO A 71 15.19 0.27 -19.60
C PRO A 71 16.54 0.99 -19.60
N ILE A 72 16.56 2.32 -19.83
CA ILE A 72 17.82 3.08 -19.79
C ILE A 72 18.42 3.04 -18.37
N VAL A 73 17.60 3.26 -17.33
CA VAL A 73 18.06 3.16 -15.94
C VAL A 73 18.60 1.76 -15.65
N TYR A 74 17.88 0.71 -16.08
CA TYR A 74 18.37 -0.67 -15.93
C TYR A 74 19.68 -0.93 -16.65
N LEU A 75 19.84 -0.44 -17.87
CA LEU A 75 21.09 -0.59 -18.63
C LEU A 75 22.26 0.14 -17.96
N ILE A 76 22.04 1.33 -17.41
CA ILE A 76 23.07 2.08 -16.67
C ILE A 76 23.50 1.29 -15.43
N ILE A 77 22.55 0.81 -14.63
CA ILE A 77 22.83 0.03 -13.43
C ILE A 77 23.50 -1.30 -13.79
N ALA A 78 23.01 -2.00 -14.81
CA ALA A 78 23.62 -3.22 -15.30
C ALA A 78 25.08 -2.99 -15.75
N ARG A 79 25.35 -1.88 -16.45
CA ARG A 79 26.70 -1.52 -16.87
C ARG A 79 27.62 -1.27 -15.67
N VAL A 80 27.15 -0.55 -14.67
CA VAL A 80 27.90 -0.33 -13.43
C VAL A 80 28.18 -1.64 -12.72
N LEU A 81 27.18 -2.51 -12.58
CA LEU A 81 27.30 -3.79 -11.89
C LEU A 81 28.24 -4.77 -12.60
N PHE A 82 28.14 -4.90 -13.93
CA PHE A 82 28.82 -5.98 -14.65
C PHE A 82 30.18 -5.60 -15.26
N ILE A 83 30.43 -4.32 -15.53
CA ILE A 83 31.65 -3.89 -16.21
C ILE A 83 32.74 -3.48 -15.24
N ASN A 84 32.42 -2.71 -14.20
CA ASN A 84 33.42 -2.06 -13.35
C ASN A 84 33.41 -2.49 -11.88
N SER A 85 32.56 -3.46 -11.48
CA SER A 85 32.36 -3.76 -10.06
C SER A 85 32.89 -5.11 -9.63
N SER A 86 33.35 -5.18 -8.39
CA SER A 86 33.68 -6.41 -7.67
C SER A 86 32.41 -7.12 -7.14
N VAL A 87 32.55 -8.34 -6.61
CA VAL A 87 31.45 -9.05 -5.93
C VAL A 87 30.94 -8.24 -4.72
N ARG A 88 31.86 -7.58 -4.00
CA ARG A 88 31.51 -6.73 -2.86
C ARG A 88 30.63 -5.55 -3.30
N ASP A 89 31.00 -4.87 -4.40
CA ASP A 89 30.22 -3.76 -4.92
C ASP A 89 28.80 -4.21 -5.33
N GLY A 90 28.65 -5.44 -5.86
CA GLY A 90 27.36 -6.01 -6.19
C GLY A 90 26.47 -6.19 -4.96
N ARG A 91 27.04 -6.64 -3.84
CA ARG A 91 26.33 -6.78 -2.56
C ARG A 91 25.93 -5.42 -1.97
N ASP A 92 26.85 -4.47 -1.97
CA ASP A 92 26.58 -3.12 -1.47
C ASP A 92 25.49 -2.42 -2.30
N ILE A 93 25.52 -2.57 -3.63
CA ILE A 93 24.47 -2.05 -4.51
C ILE A 93 23.12 -2.73 -4.25
N PHE A 94 23.10 -4.07 -4.03
CA PHE A 94 21.89 -4.77 -3.63
C PHE A 94 21.31 -4.16 -2.35
N GLY A 95 22.13 -3.92 -1.34
CA GLY A 95 21.69 -3.29 -0.10
C GLY A 95 21.15 -1.88 -0.29
N VAL A 96 21.85 -1.04 -1.02
CA VAL A 96 21.39 0.33 -1.29
C VAL A 96 20.04 0.32 -2.01
N ILE A 97 19.83 -0.57 -2.97
CA ILE A 97 18.55 -0.66 -3.71
C ILE A 97 17.45 -1.25 -2.83
N ALA A 98 17.72 -2.40 -2.17
CA ALA A 98 16.72 -3.09 -1.36
C ALA A 98 16.36 -2.30 -0.10
N VAL A 99 17.38 -1.90 0.68
CA VAL A 99 17.18 -1.21 1.97
C VAL A 99 16.84 0.26 1.76
N GLY A 100 17.58 0.98 0.91
CA GLY A 100 17.40 2.41 0.70
C GLY A 100 16.17 2.71 -0.15
N PHE A 101 16.17 2.30 -1.40
CA PHE A 101 15.14 2.73 -2.35
C PHE A 101 13.85 1.91 -2.27
N GLN A 102 13.93 0.58 -2.32
CA GLN A 102 12.73 -0.26 -2.34
C GLN A 102 11.96 -0.15 -1.02
N MET A 103 12.64 -0.23 0.12
CA MET A 103 11.99 -0.12 1.42
C MET A 103 11.40 1.28 1.66
N ALA A 104 12.13 2.34 1.34
CA ALA A 104 11.60 3.70 1.41
C ALA A 104 10.36 3.86 0.52
N PHE A 105 10.41 3.35 -0.71
CA PHE A 105 9.28 3.38 -1.63
C PHE A 105 8.09 2.57 -1.09
N ALA A 106 8.32 1.38 -0.52
CA ALA A 106 7.29 0.55 0.08
C ALA A 106 6.57 1.28 1.23
N VAL A 107 7.32 1.87 2.14
CA VAL A 107 6.79 2.60 3.30
C VAL A 107 6.00 3.84 2.87
N LEU A 108 6.62 4.71 2.05
CA LEU A 108 6.02 5.97 1.62
C LEU A 108 4.79 5.76 0.75
N LEU A 109 4.86 4.84 -0.22
CA LEU A 109 3.76 4.55 -1.12
C LEU A 109 2.57 3.95 -0.35
N SER A 110 2.81 2.99 0.55
CA SER A 110 1.75 2.35 1.33
C SER A 110 0.95 3.37 2.14
N ILE A 111 1.64 4.24 2.87
CA ILE A 111 1.00 5.30 3.67
C ILE A 111 0.22 6.24 2.77
N THR A 112 0.81 6.69 1.67
CA THR A 112 0.20 7.66 0.76
C THR A 112 -1.09 7.14 0.14
N VAL A 113 -1.10 5.87 -0.31
CA VAL A 113 -2.29 5.29 -0.97
C VAL A 113 -3.38 4.89 0.00
N THR A 114 -3.05 4.62 1.28
CA THR A 114 -4.01 4.14 2.27
C THR A 114 -4.55 5.22 3.20
N SER A 115 -3.81 6.30 3.43
CA SER A 115 -4.25 7.41 4.30
C SER A 115 -5.48 8.16 3.78
N GLY A 116 -5.75 8.09 2.47
CA GLY A 116 -6.92 8.70 1.86
C GLY A 116 -8.15 7.79 1.73
N VAL A 117 -8.04 6.51 2.11
CA VAL A 117 -9.04 5.48 1.76
C VAL A 117 -10.42 5.74 2.35
N ILE A 118 -10.50 6.32 3.54
CA ILE A 118 -11.75 6.61 4.25
C ILE A 118 -12.04 8.11 4.24
N THR A 119 -11.03 8.93 4.48
CA THR A 119 -11.20 10.39 4.46
C THR A 119 -11.71 10.89 3.12
N LEU A 120 -11.25 10.32 2.00
CA LEU A 120 -11.70 10.69 0.66
C LEU A 120 -13.19 10.37 0.43
N GLU A 121 -13.69 9.24 0.98
CA GLU A 121 -15.12 8.92 0.93
C GLU A 121 -15.95 9.90 1.76
N ARG A 122 -15.43 10.32 2.93
CA ARG A 122 -16.07 11.35 3.76
C ARG A 122 -16.08 12.70 3.07
N GLU A 123 -14.96 13.14 2.49
CA GLU A 123 -14.86 14.40 1.75
C GLU A 123 -15.79 14.43 0.53
N LYS A 124 -15.98 13.28 -0.15
CA LYS A 124 -16.90 13.13 -1.28
C LYS A 124 -18.35 12.86 -0.89
N GLN A 125 -18.65 12.79 0.41
CA GLN A 125 -19.98 12.46 0.95
C GLN A 125 -20.54 11.11 0.48
N THR A 126 -19.67 10.18 0.03
CA THR A 126 -20.07 8.84 -0.40
C THR A 126 -20.05 7.82 0.74
N TRP A 127 -19.57 8.23 1.92
CA TRP A 127 -19.43 7.38 3.10
C TRP A 127 -20.75 6.76 3.56
N ASN A 128 -21.82 7.59 3.65
CA ASN A 128 -23.13 7.11 4.06
C ASN A 128 -23.72 6.07 3.09
N ALA A 129 -23.52 6.23 1.79
CA ALA A 129 -23.93 5.24 0.80
C ALA A 129 -23.19 3.90 0.97
N LEU A 130 -21.93 3.95 1.39
CA LEU A 130 -21.15 2.74 1.69
C LEU A 130 -21.67 2.02 2.96
N LEU A 131 -22.02 2.77 4.01
CA LEU A 131 -22.59 2.21 5.24
C LEU A 131 -23.99 1.61 5.04
N LEU A 132 -24.79 2.18 4.15
CA LEU A 132 -26.12 1.67 3.80
C LEU A 132 -26.05 0.41 2.90
N SER A 133 -24.88 0.07 2.38
CA SER A 133 -24.71 -1.17 1.63
C SER A 133 -24.84 -2.38 2.58
N ARG A 134 -25.31 -3.52 2.04
CA ARG A 134 -25.42 -4.78 2.82
C ARG A 134 -24.07 -5.46 3.09
N LEU A 135 -22.95 -4.72 3.00
CA LEU A 135 -21.61 -5.25 3.19
C LEU A 135 -21.25 -5.27 4.67
N THR A 136 -20.56 -6.32 5.08
CA THR A 136 -20.02 -6.42 6.43
C THR A 136 -18.84 -5.46 6.61
N SER A 137 -18.65 -4.98 7.85
CA SER A 137 -17.49 -4.12 8.19
C SER A 137 -16.16 -4.73 7.79
N TRP A 138 -16.05 -6.06 7.89
CA TRP A 138 -14.88 -6.82 7.45
C TRP A 138 -14.63 -6.72 5.94
N GLU A 139 -15.66 -6.90 5.13
CA GLU A 139 -15.56 -6.80 3.66
C GLU A 139 -15.17 -5.40 3.20
N ILE A 140 -15.66 -4.37 3.88
CA ILE A 140 -15.32 -2.98 3.58
C ILE A 140 -13.85 -2.71 3.90
N VAL A 141 -13.37 -3.07 5.10
CA VAL A 141 -11.98 -2.83 5.54
C VAL A 141 -11.00 -3.59 4.64
N TRP A 142 -11.23 -4.90 4.43
CA TRP A 142 -10.38 -5.69 3.54
C TRP A 142 -10.43 -5.21 2.09
N GLY A 143 -11.62 -4.93 1.58
CA GLY A 143 -11.78 -4.45 0.21
C GLY A 143 -11.00 -3.16 -0.05
N LYS A 144 -11.05 -2.23 0.89
CA LYS A 144 -10.34 -0.96 0.79
C LYS A 144 -8.83 -1.10 1.02
N LEU A 145 -8.42 -1.90 2.00
CA LEU A 145 -7.00 -2.16 2.27
C LEU A 145 -6.33 -2.84 1.07
N LEU A 146 -6.85 -3.98 0.64
CA LEU A 146 -6.31 -4.73 -0.49
C LEU A 146 -6.38 -3.93 -1.79
N GLY A 147 -7.49 -3.20 -2.01
CA GLY A 147 -7.63 -2.33 -3.17
C GLY A 147 -6.58 -1.22 -3.26
N SER A 148 -5.94 -0.86 -2.14
CA SER A 148 -4.84 0.10 -2.08
C SER A 148 -3.47 -0.55 -2.09
N VAL A 149 -3.30 -1.63 -1.32
CA VAL A 149 -2.02 -2.32 -1.14
C VAL A 149 -1.61 -3.12 -2.37
N VAL A 150 -2.55 -3.80 -3.05
CA VAL A 150 -2.23 -4.60 -4.25
C VAL A 150 -1.64 -3.75 -5.39
N PRO A 151 -2.19 -2.59 -5.76
CA PRO A 151 -1.54 -1.70 -6.72
C PRO A 151 -0.16 -1.19 -6.26
N ALA A 152 0.01 -0.93 -4.94
CA ALA A 152 1.29 -0.53 -4.39
C ALA A 152 2.35 -1.63 -4.52
N LEU A 153 1.98 -2.89 -4.23
CA LEU A 153 2.85 -4.05 -4.48
C LEU A 153 3.19 -4.22 -5.96
N ALA A 154 2.21 -4.04 -6.84
CA ALA A 154 2.47 -4.10 -8.28
C ALA A 154 3.50 -3.06 -8.76
N MET A 155 3.50 -1.87 -8.16
CA MET A 155 4.52 -0.85 -8.45
C MET A 155 5.91 -1.23 -7.93
N GLN A 156 6.01 -2.03 -6.88
CA GLN A 156 7.30 -2.49 -6.34
C GLN A 156 8.00 -3.53 -7.23
N LEU A 157 7.25 -4.23 -8.10
CA LEU A 157 7.82 -5.18 -9.05
C LEU A 157 8.88 -4.53 -9.96
N ILE A 158 8.86 -3.21 -10.08
CA ILE A 158 9.86 -2.45 -10.85
C ILE A 158 11.29 -2.62 -10.30
N PHE A 159 11.45 -2.90 -9.00
CA PHE A 159 12.76 -3.10 -8.39
C PHE A 159 13.33 -4.50 -8.61
N ILE A 160 12.48 -5.50 -8.85
CA ILE A 160 12.89 -6.91 -8.91
C ILE A 160 13.99 -7.18 -9.94
N PRO A 161 13.92 -6.71 -11.21
CA PRO A 161 14.97 -7.01 -12.18
C PRO A 161 16.35 -6.47 -11.78
N ILE A 162 16.39 -5.28 -11.20
CA ILE A 162 17.62 -4.66 -10.71
C ILE A 162 18.19 -5.46 -9.52
N LEU A 163 17.31 -5.84 -8.60
CA LEU A 163 17.69 -6.61 -7.41
C LEU A 163 18.22 -7.99 -7.77
N ILE A 164 17.60 -8.67 -8.75
CA ILE A 164 18.12 -9.95 -9.27
C ILE A 164 19.52 -9.77 -9.84
N MET A 165 19.75 -8.75 -10.66
CA MET A 165 21.07 -8.49 -11.22
C MET A 165 22.11 -8.21 -10.14
N ALA A 166 21.78 -7.37 -9.15
CA ALA A 166 22.65 -7.02 -8.05
C ALA A 166 22.92 -8.24 -7.13
N ALA A 167 21.90 -9.05 -6.85
CA ALA A 167 22.03 -10.25 -6.04
C ALA A 167 22.93 -11.31 -6.70
N LEU A 168 22.74 -11.55 -8.00
CA LEU A 168 23.59 -12.48 -8.77
C LEU A 168 25.06 -12.03 -8.77
N LYS A 169 25.31 -10.75 -8.99
CA LYS A 169 26.68 -10.21 -8.95
C LYS A 169 27.27 -10.20 -7.55
N GLY A 170 26.48 -9.88 -6.54
CA GLY A 170 26.90 -9.78 -5.13
C GLY A 170 27.02 -11.12 -4.42
N GLY A 171 26.62 -12.24 -5.04
CA GLY A 171 26.59 -13.55 -4.40
C GLY A 171 25.63 -13.61 -3.21
N VAL A 172 24.52 -12.85 -3.28
CA VAL A 172 23.48 -12.86 -2.25
C VAL A 172 22.75 -14.20 -2.29
N SER A 173 22.55 -14.83 -1.12
CA SER A 173 21.85 -16.11 -1.06
C SER A 173 20.40 -15.97 -1.52
N LEU A 174 19.85 -17.03 -2.13
CA LEU A 174 18.45 -17.05 -2.55
C LEU A 174 17.51 -16.85 -1.35
N GLY A 175 17.87 -17.36 -0.17
CA GLY A 175 17.13 -17.19 1.06
C GLY A 175 17.03 -15.73 1.49
N ASN A 176 18.15 -15.01 1.46
CA ASN A 176 18.17 -13.58 1.80
C ASN A 176 17.39 -12.74 0.79
N PHE A 177 17.49 -13.07 -0.49
CA PHE A 177 16.71 -12.40 -1.54
C PHE A 177 15.20 -12.59 -1.34
N ILE A 178 14.74 -13.84 -1.20
CA ILE A 178 13.32 -14.14 -0.96
C ILE A 178 12.87 -13.52 0.37
N GLY A 179 13.67 -13.63 1.42
CA GLY A 179 13.37 -13.03 2.72
C GLY A 179 13.16 -11.51 2.64
N ALA A 180 14.01 -10.82 1.88
CA ALA A 180 13.89 -9.39 1.62
C ALA A 180 12.56 -9.05 0.92
N GLU A 181 12.21 -9.75 -0.15
CA GLU A 181 10.97 -9.50 -0.90
C GLU A 181 9.72 -9.82 -0.06
N VAL A 182 9.74 -10.92 0.69
CA VAL A 182 8.65 -11.25 1.63
C VAL A 182 8.49 -10.17 2.69
N PHE A 183 9.60 -9.66 3.23
CA PHE A 183 9.56 -8.59 4.22
C PHE A 183 9.00 -7.28 3.64
N VAL A 184 9.35 -6.94 2.41
CA VAL A 184 8.76 -5.78 1.68
C VAL A 184 7.24 -5.91 1.58
N VAL A 185 6.73 -7.10 1.26
CA VAL A 185 5.28 -7.36 1.22
C VAL A 185 4.65 -7.12 2.59
N PHE A 186 5.22 -7.68 3.66
CA PHE A 186 4.73 -7.47 5.02
C PHE A 186 4.77 -6.00 5.44
N CYS A 187 5.85 -5.28 5.16
CA CYS A 187 5.95 -3.85 5.43
C CYS A 187 4.89 -3.05 4.67
N THR A 188 4.64 -3.37 3.40
CA THR A 188 3.61 -2.71 2.60
C THR A 188 2.22 -2.86 3.24
N PHE A 189 1.89 -4.06 3.75
CA PHE A 189 0.65 -4.28 4.49
C PHE A 189 0.64 -3.54 5.82
N PHE A 190 1.70 -3.63 6.61
CA PHE A 190 1.79 -3.01 7.92
C PHE A 190 1.63 -1.48 7.84
N TYR A 191 2.41 -0.82 6.99
CA TYR A 191 2.31 0.63 6.80
C TYR A 191 1.02 1.04 6.09
N GLY A 192 0.45 0.15 5.28
CA GLY A 192 -0.89 0.33 4.72
C GLY A 192 -1.97 0.36 5.81
N ILE A 193 -1.88 -0.49 6.81
CA ILE A 193 -2.80 -0.49 7.97
C ILE A 193 -2.63 0.78 8.80
N ILE A 194 -1.39 1.24 9.04
CA ILE A 194 -1.14 2.52 9.73
C ILE A 194 -1.78 3.69 8.97
N GLY A 195 -1.57 3.78 7.67
CA GLY A 195 -2.19 4.82 6.85
C GLY A 195 -3.72 4.78 6.92
N MET A 196 -4.31 3.59 6.83
CA MET A 196 -5.76 3.41 6.97
C MET A 196 -6.25 3.79 8.37
N PHE A 197 -5.52 3.48 9.43
CA PHE A 197 -5.86 3.87 10.80
C PHE A 197 -5.94 5.40 10.94
N PHE A 198 -4.95 6.14 10.42
CA PHE A 198 -5.00 7.60 10.41
C PHE A 198 -6.10 8.16 9.50
N SER A 199 -6.46 7.46 8.43
CA SER A 199 -7.63 7.79 7.61
C SER A 199 -8.95 7.70 8.39
N TRP A 200 -9.02 6.81 9.40
CA TRP A 200 -10.13 6.76 10.35
C TRP A 200 -10.15 7.92 11.33
N LEU A 201 -8.98 8.22 11.89
CA LEU A 201 -8.83 9.19 12.97
C LEU A 201 -9.05 10.62 12.49
N CYS A 202 -8.59 10.95 11.29
CA CYS A 202 -8.63 12.29 10.74
C CYS A 202 -9.89 12.55 9.90
N ARG A 203 -10.29 13.82 9.82
CA ARG A 203 -11.43 14.26 9.00
C ARG A 203 -11.03 14.67 7.58
N ARG A 204 -9.76 15.07 7.38
CA ARG A 204 -9.22 15.54 6.10
C ARG A 204 -8.12 14.62 5.62
N THR A 205 -8.11 14.32 4.32
CA THR A 205 -7.12 13.43 3.69
C THR A 205 -5.69 13.91 3.88
N GLN A 206 -5.45 15.21 3.75
CA GLN A 206 -4.11 15.78 3.94
C GLN A 206 -3.60 15.59 5.37
N LEU A 207 -4.47 15.80 6.37
CA LEU A 207 -4.10 15.62 7.77
C LEU A 207 -3.82 14.13 8.09
N ALA A 208 -4.62 13.22 7.53
CA ALA A 208 -4.40 11.78 7.68
C ALA A 208 -3.04 11.35 7.10
N ALA A 209 -2.72 11.81 5.90
CA ALA A 209 -1.44 11.51 5.26
C ALA A 209 -0.26 12.12 6.04
N ALA A 210 -0.37 13.38 6.46
CA ALA A 210 0.68 14.05 7.22
C ALA A 210 0.94 13.39 8.59
N SER A 211 -0.12 13.05 9.32
CA SER A 211 0.01 12.41 10.64
C SER A 211 0.55 10.98 10.55
N ALA A 212 0.09 10.19 9.57
CA ALA A 212 0.63 8.86 9.33
C ALA A 212 2.12 8.92 8.94
N MET A 213 2.48 9.83 8.04
CA MET A 213 3.86 10.05 7.62
C MET A 213 4.74 10.50 8.79
N ALA A 214 4.26 11.47 9.60
CA ALA A 214 5.00 11.95 10.76
C ALA A 214 5.25 10.83 11.78
N THR A 215 4.24 9.99 12.05
CA THR A 215 4.38 8.85 12.98
C THR A 215 5.48 7.89 12.51
N VAL A 216 5.52 7.57 11.22
CA VAL A 216 6.52 6.66 10.66
C VAL A 216 7.90 7.31 10.64
N MET A 217 8.00 8.59 10.26
CA MET A 217 9.27 9.32 10.28
C MET A 217 9.85 9.40 11.70
N ILE A 218 9.00 9.68 12.70
CA ILE A 218 9.41 9.66 14.10
C ILE A 218 9.93 8.27 14.50
N SER A 219 9.22 7.20 14.15
CA SER A 219 9.64 5.83 14.48
C SER A 219 11.00 5.48 13.84
N VAL A 220 11.17 5.81 12.56
CA VAL A 220 12.40 5.53 11.80
C VAL A 220 13.60 6.31 12.35
N VAL A 221 13.40 7.59 12.70
CA VAL A 221 14.48 8.44 13.23
C VAL A 221 14.73 8.20 14.71
N ALA A 222 13.69 7.97 15.51
CA ALA A 222 13.83 7.78 16.93
C ALA A 222 14.56 6.48 17.29
N SER A 223 14.35 5.41 16.54
CA SER A 223 14.95 4.10 16.88
C SER A 223 16.48 4.11 16.92
N PRO A 224 17.24 4.63 15.94
CA PRO A 224 18.70 4.71 16.01
C PRO A 224 19.18 5.76 17.02
N VAL A 225 18.44 6.86 17.20
CA VAL A 225 18.77 7.87 18.23
C VAL A 225 18.65 7.28 19.63
N LEU A 226 17.60 6.55 19.90
CA LEU A 226 17.40 5.86 21.17
C LEU A 226 18.48 4.80 21.43
N LEU A 227 18.91 4.06 20.39
CA LEU A 227 20.04 3.13 20.50
C LEU A 227 21.33 3.88 20.89
N ALA A 228 21.64 4.98 20.18
CA ALA A 228 22.85 5.77 20.47
C ALA A 228 22.81 6.33 21.90
N LEU A 229 21.69 6.82 22.37
CA LEU A 229 21.51 7.27 23.76
C LEU A 229 21.70 6.13 24.75
N TRP A 230 21.11 4.97 24.49
CA TRP A 230 21.26 3.78 25.33
C TRP A 230 22.72 3.35 25.46
N GLN A 231 23.45 3.27 24.35
CA GLN A 231 24.88 2.93 24.34
C GLN A 231 25.74 3.91 25.12
N ASN A 232 25.45 5.22 25.00
CA ASN A 232 26.15 6.25 25.75
C ASN A 232 25.87 6.22 27.26
N LEU A 233 24.61 5.97 27.66
CA LEU A 233 24.21 5.94 29.07
C LEU A 233 24.71 4.69 29.79
N THR A 234 24.76 3.55 29.12
CA THR A 234 25.19 2.29 29.75
C THR A 234 26.70 2.05 29.67
N SER A 235 27.47 2.94 29.05
CA SER A 235 28.90 2.76 28.75
C SER A 235 29.20 1.42 28.06
N SER A 236 28.19 0.77 27.55
CA SER A 236 28.25 -0.56 26.95
C SER A 236 28.28 -0.43 25.43
N TYR A 237 29.42 0.00 24.88
CA TYR A 237 29.66 -0.06 23.43
C TYR A 237 29.53 -1.47 22.84
N GLN A 238 29.43 -2.49 23.70
CA GLN A 238 29.27 -3.90 23.34
C GLN A 238 27.83 -4.41 23.38
N ALA A 239 26.85 -3.54 23.72
CA ALA A 239 25.45 -3.96 23.65
C ALA A 239 25.12 -4.26 22.18
N LYS A 240 24.86 -5.53 21.89
CA LYS A 240 24.48 -5.96 20.54
C LYS A 240 23.23 -5.20 20.14
N PRO A 241 23.24 -4.50 18.98
CA PRO A 241 22.06 -3.78 18.48
C PRO A 241 20.81 -4.66 18.40
N GLU A 242 21.02 -5.96 18.18
CA GLU A 242 19.98 -7.00 18.03
C GLU A 242 19.10 -7.13 19.29
N THR A 243 19.62 -6.81 20.48
CA THR A 243 18.85 -6.89 21.74
C THR A 243 18.00 -5.65 22.00
N PHE A 244 18.12 -4.60 21.19
CA PHE A 244 17.44 -3.35 21.39
C PHE A 244 16.08 -3.32 20.67
N ILE A 245 15.00 -3.69 21.37
CA ILE A 245 13.64 -3.81 20.83
C ILE A 245 13.19 -2.63 19.96
N PRO A 246 13.47 -1.33 20.30
CA PRO A 246 13.07 -0.22 19.44
C PRO A 246 13.63 -0.27 18.00
N LEU A 247 14.76 -0.93 17.75
CA LEU A 247 15.28 -1.12 16.41
C LEU A 247 14.42 -2.06 15.55
N TRP A 248 13.72 -2.99 16.18
CA TRP A 248 12.80 -3.89 15.45
C TRP A 248 11.61 -3.16 14.83
N THR A 249 11.29 -1.97 15.32
CA THR A 249 10.26 -1.11 14.68
C THR A 249 10.77 -0.38 13.45
N ASN A 250 12.07 -0.40 13.19
CA ASN A 250 12.69 0.26 12.05
C ASN A 250 12.77 -0.70 10.86
N PRO A 251 12.00 -0.47 9.78
CA PRO A 251 11.98 -1.38 8.64
C PRO A 251 13.33 -1.44 7.91
N PHE A 252 14.07 -0.34 7.92
CA PHE A 252 15.39 -0.27 7.29
C PHE A 252 16.41 -1.14 8.01
N TYR A 253 16.40 -1.12 9.34
CA TYR A 253 17.28 -1.95 10.16
C TYR A 253 16.98 -3.44 9.94
N VAL A 254 15.72 -3.85 10.02
CA VAL A 254 15.32 -5.25 9.82
C VAL A 254 15.65 -5.72 8.39
N MET A 255 15.43 -4.86 7.40
CA MET A 255 15.79 -5.17 6.01
C MET A 255 17.31 -5.36 5.84
N LEU A 256 18.12 -4.55 6.53
CA LEU A 256 19.57 -4.64 6.53
C LEU A 256 20.03 -5.99 7.10
N GLN A 257 19.43 -6.46 8.18
CA GLN A 257 19.67 -7.78 8.76
C GLN A 257 19.31 -8.91 7.79
N ILE A 258 18.13 -8.84 7.18
CA ILE A 258 17.66 -9.86 6.21
C ILE A 258 18.60 -9.96 5.01
N THR A 259 19.11 -8.83 4.51
CA THR A 259 20.03 -8.81 3.37
C THR A 259 21.43 -9.33 3.70
N GLY A 260 21.78 -9.41 4.99
CA GLY A 260 23.09 -9.90 5.46
C GLY A 260 24.26 -8.98 5.12
N ILE A 261 23.99 -7.69 4.85
CA ILE A 261 25.02 -6.73 4.41
C ILE A 261 25.87 -6.25 5.57
N GLU A 262 25.28 -6.08 6.75
CA GLU A 262 26.00 -5.69 7.97
C GLU A 262 26.68 -6.84 8.71
N ALA A 263 26.50 -8.07 8.28
CA ALA A 263 27.13 -9.19 8.94
C ALA A 263 28.66 -9.04 8.86
N ASN A 264 29.24 -8.41 9.85
CA ASN A 264 30.70 -8.36 10.11
C ASN A 264 31.29 -9.76 10.37
N GLY A 265 30.88 -10.74 9.55
CA GLY A 265 31.29 -12.14 9.67
C GLY A 265 30.55 -12.93 10.77
N THR A 266 29.57 -12.34 11.46
CA THR A 266 28.70 -13.10 12.37
C THR A 266 27.62 -13.80 11.56
N PRO A 267 27.44 -15.14 11.69
CA PRO A 267 26.35 -15.82 11.04
C PRO A 267 25.03 -15.26 11.56
N LEU A 268 24.10 -14.92 10.63
CA LEU A 268 22.72 -14.53 10.98
C LEU A 268 22.09 -15.66 11.78
N GLU A 269 21.53 -15.32 12.94
CA GLU A 269 20.64 -16.19 13.70
C GLU A 269 19.22 -16.00 13.17
N PRO A 270 18.72 -16.86 12.26
CA PRO A 270 17.49 -16.59 11.50
C PRO A 270 16.27 -16.29 12.37
N TRP A 271 16.24 -16.87 13.57
CA TRP A 271 15.14 -16.66 14.49
C TRP A 271 15.22 -15.32 15.22
N GLN A 272 16.38 -14.94 15.70
CA GLN A 272 16.56 -13.71 16.48
C GLN A 272 16.56 -12.47 15.56
N ASP A 273 17.27 -12.56 14.45
CA ASP A 273 17.50 -11.40 13.57
C ASP A 273 16.34 -11.12 12.64
N VAL A 274 15.56 -12.12 12.27
CA VAL A 274 14.47 -12.02 11.31
C VAL A 274 13.12 -12.45 11.91
N GLY A 275 13.07 -13.58 12.60
CA GLY A 275 11.84 -14.17 13.09
C GLY A 275 11.12 -13.29 14.12
N ILE A 276 11.83 -12.76 15.09
CA ILE A 276 11.25 -11.91 16.14
C ILE A 276 10.75 -10.58 15.58
N PRO A 277 11.53 -9.81 14.80
CA PRO A 277 11.03 -8.61 14.16
C PRO A 277 9.83 -8.86 13.25
N LEU A 278 9.87 -9.93 12.45
CA LEU A 278 8.76 -10.30 11.58
C LEU A 278 7.48 -10.62 12.37
N PHE A 279 7.60 -11.36 13.49
CA PHE A 279 6.49 -11.62 14.39
C PHE A 279 5.91 -10.32 14.98
N PHE A 280 6.76 -9.37 15.33
CA PHE A 280 6.33 -8.05 15.79
C PHE A 280 5.53 -7.30 14.73
N TYR A 281 6.00 -7.29 13.48
CA TYR A 281 5.27 -6.66 12.36
C TYR A 281 3.92 -7.33 12.09
N ILE A 282 3.87 -8.66 12.12
CA ILE A 282 2.63 -9.42 11.89
C ILE A 282 1.61 -9.15 13.01
N THR A 283 2.04 -9.22 14.28
CA THR A 283 1.14 -9.02 15.43
C THR A 283 0.62 -7.59 15.49
N SER A 284 1.47 -6.59 15.28
CA SER A 284 1.08 -5.19 15.28
C SER A 284 0.19 -4.84 14.07
N ALA A 285 0.44 -5.43 12.91
CA ALA A 285 -0.43 -5.32 11.74
C ALA A 285 -1.82 -5.92 12.02
N PHE A 286 -1.87 -7.10 12.64
CA PHE A 286 -3.14 -7.74 13.01
C PHE A 286 -3.93 -6.90 14.02
N VAL A 287 -3.28 -6.36 15.05
CA VAL A 287 -3.91 -5.48 16.04
C VAL A 287 -4.44 -4.19 15.39
N GLY A 288 -3.64 -3.52 14.56
CA GLY A 288 -4.05 -2.31 13.84
C GLY A 288 -5.23 -2.55 12.90
N TRP A 289 -5.22 -3.69 12.24
CA TRP A 289 -6.33 -4.10 11.38
C TRP A 289 -7.60 -4.41 12.21
N LEU A 290 -7.49 -5.14 13.32
CA LEU A 290 -8.61 -5.41 14.22
C LEU A 290 -9.23 -4.12 14.76
N LEU A 291 -8.40 -3.16 15.18
CA LEU A 291 -8.84 -1.84 15.61
C LEU A 291 -9.62 -1.12 14.50
N SER A 292 -9.18 -1.21 13.24
CA SER A 292 -9.88 -0.61 12.10
C SER A 292 -11.26 -1.24 11.89
N VAL A 293 -11.40 -2.55 12.06
CA VAL A 293 -12.70 -3.24 11.98
C VAL A 293 -13.62 -2.86 13.14
N VAL A 294 -13.09 -2.78 14.36
CA VAL A 294 -13.86 -2.38 15.55
C VAL A 294 -14.35 -0.94 15.43
N MET A 295 -13.49 -0.02 14.96
CA MET A 295 -13.87 1.37 14.72
C MET A 295 -14.98 1.48 13.67
N LEU A 296 -14.91 0.68 12.60
CA LEU A 296 -15.97 0.68 11.59
C LEU A 296 -17.31 0.20 12.18
N ARG A 297 -17.32 -0.87 12.97
CA ARG A 297 -18.54 -1.35 13.65
C ARG A 297 -19.16 -0.28 14.53
N ARG A 298 -18.36 0.41 15.34
CA ARG A 298 -18.88 1.49 16.21
C ARG A 298 -19.51 2.64 15.42
N LEU A 299 -19.04 2.93 14.22
CA LEU A 299 -19.62 3.98 13.38
C LEU A 299 -20.87 3.50 12.64
N SER A 300 -20.98 2.20 12.32
CA SER A 300 -22.19 1.64 11.74
C SER A 300 -23.33 1.51 12.75
N ASP A 301 -23.01 1.32 14.04
CA ASP A 301 -23.98 1.15 15.13
C ASP A 301 -24.36 2.48 15.83
N GLY A 302 -23.64 3.57 15.52
CA GLY A 302 -23.93 4.91 16.04
C GLY A 302 -25.15 5.55 15.38
N PRO A 303 -25.88 6.46 16.09
CA PRO A 303 -26.94 7.22 15.46
C PRO A 303 -26.37 8.01 14.27
N PRO A 304 -27.16 8.18 13.18
CA PRO A 304 -26.71 8.95 12.04
C PRO A 304 -26.35 10.35 12.54
N GLU A 305 -25.05 10.72 12.44
CA GLU A 305 -24.62 12.09 12.75
C GLU A 305 -25.45 13.01 11.83
N MET A 306 -26.40 13.72 12.42
CA MET A 306 -27.04 14.85 11.75
C MET A 306 -25.95 15.91 11.61
N THR A 307 -25.36 15.95 10.44
CA THR A 307 -24.43 17.03 10.06
C THR A 307 -25.24 18.31 9.94
N PRO A 308 -24.86 19.38 10.65
CA PRO A 308 -25.49 20.69 10.49
C PRO A 308 -25.28 21.25 9.09
#